data_135371fbd15a33d77f3ed93bbf563c0b
#
_entry.id   135371fbd15a33d77f3ed93bbf563c0b
#
_cell.length_a   1.000
_cell.length_b   1.000
_cell.length_c   1.000
_cell.angle_alpha   90.00
_cell.angle_beta   90.00
_cell.angle_gamma   90.00
#
_symmetry.space_group_name_H-M   'P 1'
#
loop_
_entity.id
_entity.type
_entity.pdbx_description
1 polymer ?
#
loop_
_entity_poly.entity_id
_entity_poly.type
_entity_poly.pdbx_seq_one_letter_code
_entity_poly.pdbx_strand_id
1 'polypeptide(L)'
;MGSEMCIRDRAVTEYAQKLQTEIFPDLKVAFVHGKMKAKEKDAVMSAFAVGETDILVSTTVIEVGVDVPNANLMVVENAERFGLSQLHQLRGRVGRGQHQSYCVLVSDNKNDETRQRLKAMTKTADGFKIAEEDLRLRGPGDFFGLRQHGLPGLRVADLGCDTRLLAEAQSAADGLLAEDPALTHHPATAERVQKLFQQSENSLN
;
A
#
# COMPACT_ATOMS: atom_id res chain seq x y z
N MET A 1 13.27 3.30 18.01
CA MET A 1 12.47 2.19 17.46
C MET A 1 11.81 1.28 18.50
N GLY A 2 12.32 1.16 19.73
CA GLY A 2 11.73 0.25 20.75
C GLY A 2 10.49 0.75 21.49
N SER A 3 10.27 2.06 21.61
CA SER A 3 9.20 2.64 22.44
C SER A 3 7.82 2.65 21.73
N GLU A 4 7.75 2.96 20.46
CA GLU A 4 6.48 3.02 19.72
C GLU A 4 5.87 1.63 19.51
N MET A 5 6.69 0.61 19.28
CA MET A 5 6.22 -0.77 19.14
C MET A 5 5.68 -1.33 20.46
N CYS A 6 6.23 -0.88 21.62
CA CYS A 6 5.74 -1.24 22.93
C CYS A 6 4.37 -0.63 23.26
N ILE A 7 4.13 0.59 22.80
CA ILE A 7 2.85 1.31 22.96
C ILE A 7 1.76 0.61 22.13
N ARG A 8 2.06 0.20 20.90
CA ARG A 8 1.10 -0.49 20.02
C ARG A 8 0.67 -1.86 20.59
N ASP A 9 1.60 -2.64 21.11
CA ASP A 9 1.30 -3.95 21.69
C ASP A 9 0.40 -3.85 22.92
N ARG A 10 0.66 -2.85 23.79
CA ARG A 10 -0.20 -2.56 24.94
C ARG A 10 -1.60 -2.11 24.50
N ALA A 11 -1.66 -1.21 23.51
CA ALA A 11 -2.94 -0.72 22.98
C ALA A 11 -3.83 -1.86 22.44
N VAL A 12 -3.25 -2.86 21.77
CA VAL A 12 -4.01 -4.02 21.26
C VAL A 12 -4.59 -4.85 22.39
N THR A 13 -3.80 -5.09 23.45
CA THR A 13 -4.27 -5.86 24.61
C THR A 13 -5.40 -5.13 25.34
N GLU A 14 -5.23 -3.83 25.60
CA GLU A 14 -6.24 -2.99 26.25
C GLU A 14 -7.53 -2.91 25.39
N TYR A 15 -7.36 -2.78 24.09
CA TYR A 15 -8.48 -2.72 23.15
C TYR A 15 -9.24 -4.04 23.09
N ALA A 16 -8.54 -5.17 23.01
CA ALA A 16 -9.16 -6.49 23.05
C ALA A 16 -9.94 -6.72 24.38
N GLN A 17 -9.35 -6.30 25.49
CA GLN A 17 -10.01 -6.37 26.79
C GLN A 17 -11.29 -5.51 26.83
N LYS A 18 -11.22 -4.28 26.31
CA LYS A 18 -12.40 -3.40 26.20
C LYS A 18 -13.49 -4.02 25.34
N LEU A 19 -13.14 -4.61 24.19
CA LEU A 19 -14.09 -5.31 23.34
C LEU A 19 -14.77 -6.45 24.10
N GLN A 20 -14.00 -7.27 24.86
CA GLN A 20 -14.50 -8.40 25.60
C GLN A 20 -15.40 -8.00 26.76
N THR A 21 -15.06 -6.91 27.48
CA THR A 21 -15.78 -6.59 28.75
C THR A 21 -16.89 -5.58 28.57
N GLU A 22 -16.78 -4.65 27.61
CA GLU A 22 -17.69 -3.51 27.50
C GLU A 22 -18.59 -3.57 26.26
N ILE A 23 -18.08 -4.12 25.14
CA ILE A 23 -18.76 -4.02 23.84
C ILE A 23 -19.38 -5.35 23.45
N PHE A 24 -18.64 -6.44 23.56
CA PHE A 24 -19.07 -7.78 23.18
C PHE A 24 -18.83 -8.81 24.29
N PRO A 25 -19.52 -8.69 25.45
CA PRO A 25 -19.28 -9.57 26.58
C PRO A 25 -19.62 -11.04 26.30
N ASP A 26 -20.51 -11.29 25.35
CA ASP A 26 -20.98 -12.64 24.97
C ASP A 26 -20.08 -13.31 23.91
N LEU A 27 -19.09 -12.57 23.31
CA LEU A 27 -18.20 -13.08 22.30
C LEU A 27 -16.80 -13.32 22.88
N LYS A 28 -16.10 -14.30 22.35
CA LYS A 28 -14.73 -14.59 22.71
C LYS A 28 -13.77 -13.74 21.90
N VAL A 29 -13.07 -12.85 22.56
CA VAL A 29 -12.09 -11.95 21.95
C VAL A 29 -10.67 -12.43 22.25
N ALA A 30 -9.87 -12.62 21.23
CA ALA A 30 -8.44 -12.90 21.36
C ALA A 30 -7.61 -11.81 20.69
N PHE A 31 -6.32 -11.74 20.99
CA PHE A 31 -5.42 -10.79 20.36
C PHE A 31 -4.09 -11.43 19.96
N VAL A 32 -3.46 -10.84 18.95
CA VAL A 32 -2.12 -11.20 18.48
C VAL A 32 -1.29 -9.94 18.23
N HIS A 33 -0.05 -9.94 18.71
CA HIS A 33 0.88 -8.83 18.46
C HIS A 33 2.31 -9.32 18.22
N GLY A 34 3.18 -8.44 17.74
CA GLY A 34 4.52 -8.77 17.28
C GLY A 34 5.41 -9.49 18.31
N LYS A 35 5.27 -9.18 19.61
CA LYS A 35 6.10 -9.73 20.70
C LYS A 35 5.69 -11.11 21.20
N MET A 36 4.53 -11.62 20.82
CA MET A 36 4.13 -12.97 21.20
C MET A 36 5.06 -14.00 20.59
N LYS A 37 5.33 -15.08 21.32
CA LYS A 37 6.11 -16.22 20.82
C LYS A 37 5.35 -16.90 19.66
N ALA A 38 6.07 -17.48 18.71
CA ALA A 38 5.47 -18.15 17.56
C ALA A 38 4.39 -19.16 17.96
N LYS A 39 4.68 -20.03 18.93
CA LYS A 39 3.72 -21.04 19.44
C LYS A 39 2.43 -20.41 20.00
N GLU A 40 2.53 -19.26 20.67
CA GLU A 40 1.36 -18.55 21.20
C GLU A 40 0.53 -17.95 20.06
N LYS A 41 1.18 -17.35 19.07
CA LYS A 41 0.50 -16.85 17.88
C LYS A 41 -0.23 -17.97 17.13
N ASP A 42 0.45 -19.09 16.90
CA ASP A 42 -0.11 -20.22 16.20
C ASP A 42 -1.32 -20.81 16.94
N ALA A 43 -1.27 -20.89 18.28
CA ALA A 43 -2.39 -21.36 19.07
C ALA A 43 -3.61 -20.42 18.97
N VAL A 44 -3.40 -19.12 19.08
CA VAL A 44 -4.48 -18.12 18.94
C VAL A 44 -5.08 -18.14 17.53
N MET A 45 -4.24 -18.20 16.51
CA MET A 45 -4.68 -18.29 15.12
C MET A 45 -5.45 -19.56 14.81
N SER A 46 -5.03 -20.70 15.37
CA SER A 46 -5.71 -21.97 15.22
C SER A 46 -7.09 -21.93 15.89
N ALA A 47 -7.19 -21.40 17.10
CA ALA A 47 -8.48 -21.23 17.82
C ALA A 47 -9.44 -20.33 17.04
N PHE A 48 -8.93 -19.25 16.42
CA PHE A 48 -9.73 -18.38 15.56
C PHE A 48 -10.18 -19.09 14.27
N ALA A 49 -9.29 -19.87 13.65
CA ALA A 49 -9.60 -20.59 12.41
C ALA A 49 -10.69 -21.67 12.59
N VAL A 50 -10.74 -22.33 13.76
CA VAL A 50 -11.76 -23.33 14.07
C VAL A 50 -13.04 -22.76 14.70
N GLY A 51 -13.10 -21.43 14.90
CA GLY A 51 -14.27 -20.75 15.44
C GLY A 51 -14.41 -20.82 16.97
N GLU A 52 -13.34 -21.18 17.69
CA GLU A 52 -13.30 -21.10 19.15
C GLU A 52 -13.16 -19.66 19.67
N THR A 53 -12.72 -18.76 18.80
CA THR A 53 -12.61 -17.31 19.02
C THR A 53 -13.46 -16.60 17.98
N ASP A 54 -14.29 -15.66 18.42
CA ASP A 54 -15.22 -14.90 17.57
C ASP A 54 -14.56 -13.64 16.97
N ILE A 55 -13.72 -12.96 17.75
CA ILE A 55 -13.06 -11.71 17.37
C ILE A 55 -11.57 -11.83 17.61
N LEU A 56 -10.79 -11.56 16.56
CA LEU A 56 -9.34 -11.48 16.64
C LEU A 56 -8.86 -10.04 16.46
N VAL A 57 -8.20 -9.50 17.46
CA VAL A 57 -7.56 -8.17 17.43
C VAL A 57 -6.09 -8.32 17.15
N SER A 58 -5.56 -7.59 16.18
CA SER A 58 -4.13 -7.68 15.88
C SER A 58 -3.49 -6.31 15.60
N THR A 59 -2.20 -6.21 15.89
CA THR A 59 -1.38 -5.16 15.30
C THR A 59 -1.14 -5.48 13.81
N THR A 60 -0.74 -4.48 13.04
CA THR A 60 -0.59 -4.46 11.57
C THR A 60 0.18 -5.63 10.94
N VAL A 61 0.73 -6.52 11.73
CA VAL A 61 1.62 -7.57 11.25
C VAL A 61 1.04 -8.94 11.54
N ILE A 62 -0.10 -9.23 10.92
CA ILE A 62 -0.30 -10.62 10.55
C ILE A 62 0.39 -10.79 9.19
N GLU A 63 1.72 -10.75 9.19
CA GLU A 63 2.57 -11.19 8.06
C GLU A 63 2.46 -12.70 7.83
N VAL A 64 1.68 -13.37 8.62
CA VAL A 64 1.54 -14.82 8.52
C VAL A 64 0.43 -15.11 7.53
N GLY A 65 0.76 -15.83 6.48
CA GLY A 65 -0.14 -16.39 5.49
C GLY A 65 -1.17 -17.37 6.05
N VAL A 66 -1.73 -17.07 7.22
CA VAL A 66 -2.84 -17.85 7.79
C VAL A 66 -4.10 -17.33 7.11
N ASP A 67 -4.61 -18.20 6.28
CA ASP A 67 -5.90 -18.04 5.63
C ASP A 67 -6.99 -18.44 6.64
N VAL A 68 -7.92 -17.53 6.91
CA VAL A 68 -9.05 -17.82 7.80
C VAL A 68 -10.34 -17.77 6.98
N PRO A 69 -10.73 -18.89 6.35
CA PRO A 69 -11.88 -18.94 5.45
C PRO A 69 -13.20 -18.50 6.12
N ASN A 70 -13.29 -18.65 7.43
CA ASN A 70 -14.49 -18.30 8.21
C ASN A 70 -14.55 -16.81 8.58
N ALA A 71 -13.47 -16.04 8.40
CA ALA A 71 -13.48 -14.61 8.65
C ALA A 71 -14.25 -13.89 7.55
N ASN A 72 -15.39 -13.33 7.90
CA ASN A 72 -16.27 -12.62 6.98
C ASN A 72 -16.31 -11.11 7.22
N LEU A 73 -15.71 -10.62 8.30
CA LEU A 73 -15.59 -9.20 8.61
C LEU A 73 -14.14 -8.83 8.92
N MET A 74 -13.64 -7.82 8.22
CA MET A 74 -12.38 -7.16 8.50
C MET A 74 -12.64 -5.71 8.87
N VAL A 75 -12.15 -5.26 10.02
CA VAL A 75 -12.17 -3.85 10.41
C VAL A 75 -10.73 -3.35 10.48
N VAL A 76 -10.41 -2.33 9.71
CA VAL A 76 -9.09 -1.69 9.71
C VAL A 76 -9.21 -0.31 10.32
N GLU A 77 -8.71 -0.16 11.53
CA GLU A 77 -8.66 1.11 12.23
C GLU A 77 -7.45 1.94 11.80
N ASN A 78 -7.60 3.27 11.85
CA ASN A 78 -6.60 4.23 11.37
C ASN A 78 -6.15 3.90 9.94
N ALA A 79 -7.10 3.63 9.06
CA ALA A 79 -6.86 3.17 7.70
C ALA A 79 -6.01 4.17 6.88
N GLU A 80 -5.97 5.44 7.26
CA GLU A 80 -5.12 6.47 6.66
C GLU A 80 -3.62 6.19 6.79
N ARG A 81 -3.21 5.37 7.74
CA ARG A 81 -1.80 5.02 7.97
C ARG A 81 -1.29 3.93 7.03
N PHE A 82 -2.18 3.30 6.29
CA PHE A 82 -1.85 2.22 5.36
C PHE A 82 -1.77 2.73 3.93
N GLY A 83 -0.85 2.19 3.15
CA GLY A 83 -0.86 2.35 1.69
C GLY A 83 -2.02 1.60 1.04
N LEU A 84 -2.45 2.03 -0.14
CA LEU A 84 -3.56 1.38 -0.85
C LEU A 84 -3.27 -0.10 -1.15
N SER A 85 -2.02 -0.45 -1.50
CA SER A 85 -1.59 -1.83 -1.70
C SER A 85 -1.72 -2.67 -0.43
N GLN A 86 -1.39 -2.12 0.74
CA GLN A 86 -1.54 -2.81 2.04
C GLN A 86 -3.02 -3.02 2.38
N LEU A 87 -3.86 -2.00 2.18
CA LEU A 87 -5.31 -2.13 2.38
C LEU A 87 -5.92 -3.17 1.44
N HIS A 88 -5.44 -3.24 0.19
CA HIS A 88 -5.87 -4.25 -0.75
C HIS A 88 -5.49 -5.67 -0.29
N GLN A 89 -4.27 -5.86 0.20
CA GLN A 89 -3.83 -7.14 0.76
C GLN A 89 -4.64 -7.54 2.00
N LEU A 90 -4.90 -6.59 2.92
CA LEU A 90 -5.75 -6.83 4.09
C LEU A 90 -7.16 -7.23 3.68
N ARG A 91 -7.80 -6.49 2.79
CA ARG A 91 -9.13 -6.84 2.25
C ARG A 91 -9.15 -8.24 1.65
N GLY A 92 -8.09 -8.65 0.96
CA GLY A 92 -7.97 -9.98 0.37
C GLY A 92 -7.79 -11.13 1.38
N ARG A 93 -7.71 -10.84 2.69
CA ARG A 93 -7.65 -11.86 3.75
C ARG A 93 -9.02 -12.37 4.18
N VAL A 94 -10.08 -11.64 3.87
CA VAL A 94 -11.46 -12.06 4.08
C VAL A 94 -12.16 -12.34 2.75
N GLY A 95 -13.27 -13.06 2.77
CA GLY A 95 -14.04 -13.36 1.56
C GLY A 95 -13.58 -14.59 0.80
N ARG A 96 -12.85 -15.48 1.44
CA ARG A 96 -12.43 -16.76 0.85
C ARG A 96 -13.35 -17.93 1.16
N GLY A 97 -14.35 -17.69 2.00
CA GLY A 97 -15.42 -18.66 2.34
C GLY A 97 -16.63 -18.52 1.44
N GLN A 98 -17.70 -19.24 1.83
CA GLN A 98 -18.99 -19.25 1.10
C GLN A 98 -19.90 -18.07 1.46
N HIS A 99 -19.54 -17.28 2.46
CA HIS A 99 -20.36 -16.20 2.99
C HIS A 99 -19.94 -14.84 2.43
N GLN A 100 -20.90 -13.94 2.32
CA GLN A 100 -20.62 -12.53 1.98
C GLN A 100 -19.67 -11.94 3.02
N SER A 101 -18.62 -11.26 2.55
CA SER A 101 -17.61 -10.68 3.41
C SER A 101 -17.55 -9.18 3.27
N TYR A 102 -17.14 -8.52 4.34
CA TYR A 102 -17.09 -7.08 4.45
C TYR A 102 -15.69 -6.63 4.92
N CYS A 103 -15.20 -5.54 4.35
CA CYS A 103 -14.00 -4.85 4.82
C CYS A 103 -14.36 -3.41 5.15
N VAL A 104 -14.31 -3.06 6.43
CA VAL A 104 -14.63 -1.72 6.95
C VAL A 104 -13.33 -0.98 7.21
N LEU A 105 -13.16 0.19 6.58
CA LEU A 105 -12.01 1.06 6.77
C LEU A 105 -12.43 2.24 7.63
N VAL A 106 -11.83 2.38 8.81
CA VAL A 106 -12.11 3.44 9.77
C VAL A 106 -10.96 4.44 9.78
N SER A 107 -11.29 5.73 9.72
CA SER A 107 -10.30 6.81 9.78
C SER A 107 -10.89 8.04 10.47
N ASP A 108 -10.16 8.61 11.40
CA ASP A 108 -10.48 9.89 12.03
C ASP A 108 -9.97 11.09 11.21
N ASN A 109 -9.07 10.84 10.25
CA ASN A 109 -8.54 11.88 9.38
C ASN A 109 -9.54 12.24 8.28
N LYS A 110 -10.03 13.47 8.32
CA LYS A 110 -11.08 13.99 7.41
C LYS A 110 -10.53 14.77 6.21
N ASN A 111 -9.21 14.78 5.99
CA ASN A 111 -8.64 15.49 4.84
C ASN A 111 -9.10 14.83 3.51
N ASP A 112 -9.13 15.64 2.45
CA ASP A 112 -9.66 15.18 1.15
C ASP A 112 -8.79 14.11 0.51
N GLU A 113 -7.49 14.13 0.72
CA GLU A 113 -6.56 13.11 0.23
C GLU A 113 -6.88 11.74 0.85
N THR A 114 -7.02 11.67 2.18
CA THR A 114 -7.42 10.44 2.88
C THR A 114 -8.76 9.94 2.36
N ARG A 115 -9.75 10.83 2.23
CA ARG A 115 -11.07 10.46 1.72
C ARG A 115 -11.01 9.89 0.30
N GLN A 116 -10.23 10.49 -0.59
CA GLN A 116 -10.05 10.00 -1.95
C GLN A 116 -9.37 8.62 -1.97
N ARG A 117 -8.31 8.43 -1.16
CA ARG A 117 -7.62 7.14 -1.03
C ARG A 117 -8.55 6.04 -0.54
N LEU A 118 -9.26 6.26 0.57
CA LEU A 118 -10.18 5.25 1.10
C LEU A 118 -11.35 5.00 0.14
N LYS A 119 -11.83 6.03 -0.56
CA LYS A 119 -12.88 5.88 -1.58
C LYS A 119 -12.39 5.06 -2.79
N ALA A 120 -11.13 5.12 -3.16
CA ALA A 120 -10.57 4.26 -4.22
C ALA A 120 -10.73 2.77 -3.86
N MET A 121 -10.51 2.41 -2.59
CA MET A 121 -10.71 1.03 -2.10
C MET A 121 -12.15 0.53 -2.19
N THR A 122 -13.14 1.41 -2.15
CA THR A 122 -14.56 1.03 -2.26
C THR A 122 -15.04 0.89 -3.70
N LYS A 123 -14.36 1.53 -4.67
CA LYS A 123 -14.77 1.56 -6.07
C LYS A 123 -14.41 0.30 -6.85
N THR A 124 -13.32 -0.36 -6.50
CA THR A 124 -12.81 -1.50 -7.23
C THR A 124 -12.16 -2.55 -6.34
N ALA A 125 -12.25 -3.80 -6.76
CA ALA A 125 -11.52 -4.92 -6.17
C ALA A 125 -10.26 -5.28 -6.98
N ASP A 126 -10.08 -4.67 -8.14
CA ASP A 126 -8.96 -4.91 -9.05
C ASP A 126 -7.68 -4.25 -8.52
N GLY A 127 -6.65 -5.07 -8.25
CA GLY A 127 -5.37 -4.60 -7.70
C GLY A 127 -4.61 -3.67 -8.65
N PHE A 128 -4.75 -3.84 -9.97
CA PHE A 128 -4.12 -2.96 -10.95
C PHE A 128 -4.75 -1.56 -10.92
N LYS A 129 -6.08 -1.49 -10.86
CA LYS A 129 -6.77 -0.20 -10.74
C LYS A 129 -6.47 0.51 -9.42
N ILE A 130 -6.27 -0.26 -8.34
CA ILE A 130 -5.85 0.31 -7.05
C ILE A 130 -4.43 0.85 -7.15
N ALA A 131 -3.51 0.16 -7.83
CA ALA A 131 -2.15 0.64 -8.06
C ALA A 131 -2.11 1.90 -8.93
N GLU A 132 -2.93 1.98 -9.97
CA GLU A 132 -3.11 3.19 -10.79
C GLU A 132 -3.62 4.38 -9.96
N GLU A 133 -4.63 4.16 -9.11
CA GLU A 133 -5.14 5.20 -8.22
C GLU A 133 -4.11 5.62 -7.16
N ASP A 134 -3.33 4.68 -6.61
CA ASP A 134 -2.23 5.00 -5.68
C ASP A 134 -1.18 5.89 -6.35
N LEU A 135 -0.79 5.55 -7.59
CA LEU A 135 0.14 6.35 -8.38
C LEU A 135 -0.44 7.73 -8.70
N ARG A 136 -1.69 7.81 -9.09
CA ARG A 136 -2.39 9.08 -9.38
C ARG A 136 -2.46 10.00 -8.16
N LEU A 137 -2.73 9.45 -6.98
CA LEU A 137 -2.87 10.22 -5.75
C LEU A 137 -1.53 10.66 -5.15
N ARG A 138 -0.50 9.82 -5.26
CA ARG A 138 0.86 10.16 -4.80
C ARG A 138 1.61 11.05 -5.78
N GLY A 139 1.19 11.04 -7.04
CA GLY A 139 1.92 11.66 -8.14
C GLY A 139 3.19 10.86 -8.52
N PRO A 140 3.77 11.13 -9.69
CA PRO A 140 4.94 10.42 -10.20
C PRO A 140 6.23 10.70 -9.42
N GLY A 141 6.19 11.58 -8.42
CA GLY A 141 7.38 12.18 -7.79
C GLY A 141 8.32 11.21 -7.08
N ASP A 142 7.83 10.08 -6.54
CA ASP A 142 8.67 9.16 -5.76
C ASP A 142 8.95 7.84 -6.47
N PHE A 143 8.23 7.51 -7.54
CA PHE A 143 8.33 6.21 -8.19
C PHE A 143 9.69 5.95 -8.87
N PHE A 144 10.37 7.01 -9.29
CA PHE A 144 11.66 6.92 -9.97
C PHE A 144 12.86 7.42 -9.14
N GLY A 145 12.67 7.79 -7.89
CA GLY A 145 13.74 8.43 -7.09
C GLY A 145 14.17 9.79 -7.67
N LEU A 146 13.38 10.38 -8.57
CA LEU A 146 13.74 11.54 -9.39
C LEU A 146 13.81 12.85 -8.59
N ARG A 147 13.18 12.93 -7.41
CA ARG A 147 13.31 14.11 -6.55
C ARG A 147 14.68 14.25 -5.91
N GLN A 148 15.44 13.16 -5.77
CA GLN A 148 16.81 13.22 -5.26
C GLN A 148 17.85 13.61 -6.34
N HIS A 149 17.49 13.55 -7.63
CA HIS A 149 18.43 13.70 -8.72
C HIS A 149 18.07 14.79 -9.76
N GLY A 150 17.15 15.71 -9.43
CA GLY A 150 17.00 16.96 -10.20
C GLY A 150 16.62 16.81 -11.67
N LEU A 151 16.02 15.68 -12.11
CA LEU A 151 15.51 15.59 -13.48
C LEU A 151 14.38 16.61 -13.65
N PRO A 152 14.44 17.45 -14.70
CA PRO A 152 13.40 18.43 -14.97
C PRO A 152 12.07 17.72 -15.15
N GLY A 153 11.05 18.20 -14.44
CA GLY A 153 9.68 17.70 -14.61
C GLY A 153 9.28 17.73 -16.09
N LEU A 154 8.60 16.70 -16.55
CA LEU A 154 8.08 16.66 -17.91
C LEU A 154 7.16 17.87 -18.11
N ARG A 155 7.36 18.63 -19.20
CA ARG A 155 6.62 19.88 -19.45
C ARG A 155 5.18 19.63 -19.91
N VAL A 156 4.90 18.47 -20.49
CA VAL A 156 3.66 18.19 -21.21
C VAL A 156 3.04 16.88 -20.79
N ALA A 157 3.83 15.88 -20.39
CA ALA A 157 3.33 14.55 -20.03
C ALA A 157 3.25 14.36 -18.52
N ASP A 158 2.16 13.73 -18.07
CA ASP A 158 1.98 13.25 -16.70
C ASP A 158 2.27 11.74 -16.66
N LEU A 159 3.38 11.36 -16.04
CA LEU A 159 3.80 9.95 -15.94
C LEU A 159 2.77 9.07 -15.20
N GLY A 160 1.88 9.66 -14.41
CA GLY A 160 0.81 8.94 -13.73
C GLY A 160 -0.39 8.62 -14.61
N CYS A 161 -0.59 9.38 -15.69
CA CYS A 161 -1.74 9.26 -16.59
C CYS A 161 -1.35 8.80 -18.00
N ASP A 162 -0.15 9.13 -18.45
CA ASP A 162 0.30 8.96 -19.83
C ASP A 162 1.16 7.70 -20.03
N THR A 163 0.84 6.60 -19.37
CA THR A 163 1.60 5.33 -19.44
C THR A 163 1.75 4.80 -20.86
N ARG A 164 0.72 4.96 -21.71
CA ARG A 164 0.78 4.58 -23.12
C ARG A 164 1.78 5.45 -23.89
N LEU A 165 1.75 6.75 -23.68
CA LEU A 165 2.67 7.70 -24.30
C LEU A 165 4.13 7.43 -23.88
N LEU A 166 4.34 7.05 -22.61
CA LEU A 166 5.63 6.64 -22.09
C LEU A 166 6.18 5.40 -22.81
N ALA A 167 5.34 4.37 -22.99
CA ALA A 167 5.71 3.15 -23.69
C ALA A 167 6.04 3.42 -25.18
N GLU A 168 5.25 4.27 -25.84
CA GLU A 168 5.50 4.69 -27.22
C GLU A 168 6.82 5.47 -27.34
N ALA A 169 7.09 6.40 -26.39
CA ALA A 169 8.32 7.18 -26.34
C ALA A 169 9.55 6.29 -26.08
N GLN A 170 9.44 5.32 -25.19
CA GLN A 170 10.52 4.35 -24.92
C GLN A 170 10.82 3.52 -26.15
N SER A 171 9.80 2.98 -26.82
CA SER A 171 9.98 2.19 -28.05
C SER A 171 10.64 3.01 -29.15
N ALA A 172 10.26 4.29 -29.31
CA ALA A 172 10.88 5.19 -30.28
C ALA A 172 12.35 5.49 -29.94
N ALA A 173 12.66 5.69 -28.64
CA ALA A 173 14.04 5.91 -28.20
C ALA A 173 14.91 4.67 -28.41
N ASP A 174 14.41 3.49 -28.09
CA ASP A 174 15.10 2.22 -28.29
C ASP A 174 15.39 1.98 -29.80
N GLY A 175 14.41 2.26 -30.67
CA GLY A 175 14.60 2.19 -32.12
C GLY A 175 15.68 3.15 -32.64
N LEU A 176 15.62 4.41 -32.18
CA LEU A 176 16.61 5.42 -32.56
C LEU A 176 18.03 5.05 -32.12
N LEU A 177 18.19 4.59 -30.88
CA LEU A 177 19.48 4.19 -30.33
C LEU A 177 20.01 2.88 -30.94
N ALA A 178 19.14 2.00 -31.42
CA ALA A 178 19.56 0.82 -32.18
C ALA A 178 20.16 1.18 -33.55
N GLU A 179 19.64 2.22 -34.21
CA GLU A 179 20.11 2.68 -35.51
C GLU A 179 21.30 3.65 -35.40
N ASP A 180 21.28 4.54 -34.39
CA ASP A 180 22.32 5.58 -34.18
C ASP A 180 22.69 5.68 -32.70
N PRO A 181 23.49 4.75 -32.15
CA PRO A 181 23.80 4.70 -30.72
C PRO A 181 24.50 5.97 -30.18
N ALA A 182 25.22 6.67 -31.03
CA ALA A 182 25.94 7.89 -30.66
C ALA A 182 25.18 9.18 -31.03
N LEU A 183 23.97 9.06 -31.57
CA LEU A 183 23.14 10.17 -32.07
C LEU A 183 23.87 11.08 -33.06
N THR A 184 24.79 10.53 -33.87
CA THR A 184 25.60 11.27 -34.84
C THR A 184 24.77 11.85 -35.98
N HIS A 185 23.70 11.16 -36.37
CA HIS A 185 22.76 11.62 -37.40
C HIS A 185 21.60 12.45 -36.80
N HIS A 186 21.57 12.59 -35.45
CA HIS A 186 20.51 13.31 -34.73
C HIS A 186 21.10 14.35 -33.77
N PRO A 187 21.87 15.37 -34.29
CA PRO A 187 22.63 16.27 -33.44
C PRO A 187 21.77 17.13 -32.50
N ALA A 188 20.55 17.51 -32.92
CA ALA A 188 19.62 18.25 -32.07
C ALA A 188 19.16 17.43 -30.86
N THR A 189 18.95 16.12 -31.04
CA THR A 189 18.60 15.19 -29.96
C THR A 189 19.78 15.00 -29.02
N ALA A 190 20.98 14.79 -29.55
CA ALA A 190 22.22 14.66 -28.78
C ALA A 190 22.46 15.90 -27.88
N GLU A 191 22.36 17.10 -28.46
CA GLU A 191 22.51 18.37 -27.73
C GLU A 191 21.47 18.49 -26.61
N ARG A 192 20.22 18.10 -26.87
CA ARG A 192 19.14 18.15 -25.87
C ARG A 192 19.38 17.19 -24.72
N VAL A 193 19.79 15.97 -25.01
CA VAL A 193 20.15 14.94 -24.02
C VAL A 193 21.31 15.44 -23.15
N GLN A 194 22.37 15.96 -23.77
CA GLN A 194 23.52 16.48 -23.05
C GLN A 194 23.17 17.64 -22.11
N LYS A 195 22.32 18.57 -22.54
CA LYS A 195 21.81 19.66 -21.69
C LYS A 195 21.02 19.16 -20.49
N LEU A 196 20.23 18.10 -20.66
CA LEU A 196 19.48 17.50 -19.56
C LEU A 196 20.39 16.88 -18.50
N PHE A 197 21.45 16.18 -18.91
CA PHE A 197 22.42 15.60 -17.98
C PHE A 197 23.26 16.68 -17.27
N GLN A 198 23.69 17.72 -17.95
CA GLN A 198 24.42 18.83 -17.34
C GLN A 198 23.59 19.59 -16.29
N GLN A 199 22.30 19.76 -16.52
CA GLN A 199 21.39 20.37 -15.54
C GLN A 199 21.21 19.49 -14.30
N SER A 200 21.25 18.17 -14.46
CA SER A 200 21.20 17.21 -13.36
C SER A 200 22.46 17.26 -12.48
N GLU A 201 23.65 17.36 -13.09
CA GLU A 201 24.92 17.44 -12.35
C GLU A 201 25.07 18.76 -11.58
N ASN A 202 24.59 19.88 -12.12
CA ASN A 202 24.63 21.18 -11.45
C ASN A 202 23.63 21.32 -10.29
N SER A 203 22.67 20.44 -10.15
CA SER A 203 21.72 20.42 -9.02
C SER A 203 22.21 19.59 -7.83
N LEU A 204 23.38 18.94 -7.97
CA LEU A 204 24.02 18.09 -6.95
C LEU A 204 25.15 18.82 -6.17
N ASN A 205 25.52 20.05 -6.56
CA ASN A 205 26.43 20.95 -5.87
C ASN A 205 25.64 22.12 -5.27
#